data_ef05cecd13191ef64cef5babc0966e6b
#
_entry.id   ef05cecd13191ef64cef5babc0966e6b
#
_cell.length_a   1.000
_cell.length_b   1.000
_cell.length_c   1.000
_cell.angle_alpha   90.00
_cell.angle_beta   90.00
_cell.angle_gamma   90.00
#
_symmetry.space_group_name_H-M   'P 1'
#
loop_
_entity.id
_entity.type
_entity.pdbx_description
1 polymer ?
#
loop_
_entity_poly.entity_id
_entity_poly.type
_entity_poly.pdbx_seq_one_letter_code
_entity_poly.pdbx_strand_id
1 'polypeptide(L)'
;SDVSGQPAFTHVAWEDYRRLLSIVDGGNRTRDDRVLGYAVYTEPQVGRVGLTYDQACAKGVNARSEEVPLSAVARAIEWGQERGFYRMVIDADTEKIVGATLVGYEAAELVHVFIAHMQSGSTWHTLDESVHIHPTYCEAFPGLARMFGSATRADEPVCAAAAP
;
A
#
# COMPACT_ATOMS: atom_id res chain seq x y z
N SER A 1 11.83 -12.92 13.71
CA SER A 1 13.01 -12.12 14.07
C SER A 1 14.11 -12.28 13.04
N ASP A 2 15.22 -11.55 13.21
CA ASP A 2 16.33 -11.47 12.25
C ASP A 2 16.93 -12.85 11.92
N VAL A 3 17.04 -13.74 12.91
CA VAL A 3 17.53 -15.10 12.72
C VAL A 3 16.68 -15.93 11.74
N SER A 4 15.44 -15.57 11.52
CA SER A 4 14.54 -16.28 10.60
C SER A 4 14.67 -15.83 9.14
N GLY A 5 15.57 -14.89 8.82
CA GLY A 5 15.75 -14.31 7.49
C GLY A 5 14.60 -13.40 7.03
N GLN A 6 13.72 -12.99 7.95
CA GLN A 6 12.67 -12.03 7.68
C GLN A 6 13.18 -10.60 7.82
N PRO A 7 12.51 -9.57 7.26
CA PRO A 7 12.90 -8.18 7.46
C PRO A 7 13.07 -7.83 8.94
N ALA A 8 14.18 -7.16 9.26
CA ALA A 8 14.63 -6.87 10.62
C ALA A 8 13.85 -5.70 11.25
N PHE A 9 12.54 -5.86 11.44
CA PHE A 9 11.66 -4.88 12.08
C PHE A 9 11.06 -5.45 13.37
N THR A 10 10.89 -4.61 14.38
CA THR A 10 10.31 -5.00 15.68
C THR A 10 8.89 -5.55 15.53
N HIS A 11 8.05 -4.95 14.69
CA HIS A 11 6.69 -5.45 14.43
C HIS A 11 6.68 -6.80 13.69
N VAL A 12 7.70 -7.09 12.86
CA VAL A 12 7.87 -8.42 12.24
C VAL A 12 8.22 -9.46 13.28
N ALA A 13 9.13 -9.15 14.20
CA ALA A 13 9.49 -10.05 15.30
C ALA A 13 8.29 -10.34 16.22
N TRP A 14 7.48 -9.31 16.52
CA TRP A 14 6.24 -9.45 17.28
C TRP A 14 5.21 -10.34 16.58
N GLU A 15 5.01 -10.17 15.28
CA GLU A 15 4.09 -10.99 14.51
C GLU A 15 4.60 -12.43 14.34
N ASP A 16 5.90 -12.65 14.18
CA ASP A 16 6.50 -13.98 14.17
C ASP A 16 6.22 -14.73 15.49
N TYR A 17 6.32 -14.04 16.64
CA TYR A 17 5.95 -14.59 17.94
C TYR A 17 4.48 -15.03 17.98
N ARG A 18 3.54 -14.17 17.57
CA ARG A 18 2.10 -14.47 17.57
C ARG A 18 1.77 -15.68 16.68
N ARG A 19 2.43 -15.79 15.53
CA ARG A 19 2.26 -16.92 14.61
C ARG A 19 2.81 -18.21 15.19
N LEU A 20 3.98 -18.17 15.82
CA LEU A 20 4.56 -19.32 16.49
C LEU A 20 3.64 -19.81 17.62
N LEU A 21 3.13 -18.92 18.45
CA LEU A 21 2.14 -19.30 19.49
C LEU A 21 0.90 -19.96 18.88
N SER A 22 0.34 -19.38 17.81
CA SER A 22 -0.81 -19.97 17.13
C SER A 22 -0.53 -21.40 16.66
N ILE A 23 0.68 -21.68 16.12
CA ILE A 23 1.06 -23.05 15.70
C ILE A 23 1.18 -23.98 16.91
N VAL A 24 1.81 -23.52 17.99
CA VAL A 24 1.94 -24.32 19.24
C VAL A 24 0.57 -24.67 19.82
N ASP A 25 -0.40 -23.76 19.71
CA ASP A 25 -1.78 -23.96 20.18
C ASP A 25 -2.67 -24.72 19.16
N GLY A 26 -2.08 -25.31 18.12
CA GLY A 26 -2.80 -26.11 17.12
C GLY A 26 -3.44 -25.30 15.99
N GLY A 27 -3.11 -24.00 15.84
CA GLY A 27 -3.52 -23.18 14.73
C GLY A 27 -2.64 -23.38 13.49
N ASN A 28 -2.98 -22.68 12.39
CA ASN A 28 -2.35 -22.87 11.07
C ASN A 28 -1.83 -21.57 10.43
N ARG A 29 -1.63 -20.51 11.19
CA ARG A 29 -1.13 -19.24 10.64
C ARG A 29 0.28 -19.38 10.07
N THR A 30 0.48 -19.01 8.82
CA THR A 30 1.78 -19.04 8.15
C THR A 30 2.32 -17.63 7.91
N ARG A 31 3.55 -17.52 7.41
CA ARG A 31 4.14 -16.23 7.03
C ARG A 31 3.63 -15.70 5.67
N ASP A 32 3.11 -16.59 4.85
CA ASP A 32 2.73 -16.30 3.46
C ASP A 32 1.45 -15.45 3.36
N ASP A 33 0.59 -15.49 4.38
CA ASP A 33 -0.63 -14.69 4.49
C ASP A 33 -0.42 -13.31 5.12
N ARG A 34 0.84 -12.92 5.35
CA ARG A 34 1.18 -11.68 6.02
C ARG A 34 1.24 -10.49 5.08
N VAL A 35 0.42 -9.47 5.33
CA VAL A 35 0.58 -8.15 4.74
C VAL A 35 1.67 -7.41 5.52
N LEU A 36 2.82 -7.20 4.91
CA LEU A 36 3.96 -6.56 5.54
C LEU A 36 4.06 -5.09 5.12
N GLY A 37 3.91 -4.20 6.11
CA GLY A 37 4.17 -2.78 5.98
C GLY A 37 5.42 -2.36 6.75
N TYR A 38 6.01 -1.24 6.37
CA TYR A 38 7.09 -0.58 7.10
C TYR A 38 7.10 0.92 6.86
N ALA A 39 7.80 1.65 7.72
CA ALA A 39 8.01 3.07 7.57
C ALA A 39 9.48 3.44 7.66
N VAL A 40 9.84 4.57 7.03
CA VAL A 40 11.13 5.23 7.17
C VAL A 40 10.87 6.65 7.66
N TYR A 41 11.46 7.02 8.79
CA TYR A 41 11.23 8.29 9.46
C TYR A 41 12.20 9.38 8.96
N THR A 42 12.18 9.59 7.66
CA THR A 42 12.84 10.72 6.98
C THR A 42 11.93 11.95 6.96
N GLU A 43 12.39 13.05 6.38
CA GLU A 43 11.59 14.25 6.15
C GLU A 43 11.54 14.54 4.63
N PRO A 44 10.42 14.29 3.97
CA PRO A 44 9.18 13.67 4.46
C PRO A 44 9.31 12.18 4.81
N GLN A 45 8.38 11.67 5.63
CA GLN A 45 8.31 10.25 5.97
C GLN A 45 7.95 9.37 4.77
N VAL A 46 8.32 8.09 4.85
CA VAL A 46 7.91 7.07 3.89
C VAL A 46 7.13 5.99 4.61
N GLY A 47 5.89 5.74 4.19
CA GLY A 47 5.09 4.58 4.58
C GLY A 47 4.94 3.64 3.39
N ARG A 48 5.14 2.32 3.62
CA ARG A 48 5.10 1.37 2.54
C ARG A 48 4.47 0.04 2.95
N VAL A 49 3.68 -0.54 2.03
CA VAL A 49 3.09 -1.87 2.20
C VAL A 49 3.02 -2.60 0.86
N GLY A 50 3.20 -3.92 0.89
CA GLY A 50 3.06 -4.78 -0.27
C GLY A 50 4.10 -4.55 -1.38
N LEU A 51 3.70 -4.71 -2.64
CA LEU A 51 4.57 -4.69 -3.80
C LEU A 51 4.71 -3.28 -4.41
N THR A 52 5.89 -2.96 -4.96
CA THR A 52 5.99 -1.88 -5.96
C THR A 52 5.41 -2.36 -7.28
N TYR A 53 5.18 -1.43 -8.21
CA TYR A 53 4.80 -1.77 -9.59
C TYR A 53 5.78 -2.76 -10.22
N ASP A 54 7.08 -2.47 -10.18
CA ASP A 54 8.12 -3.34 -10.75
C ASP A 54 8.18 -4.71 -10.08
N GLN A 55 8.01 -4.75 -8.74
CA GLN A 55 7.96 -6.01 -8.00
C GLN A 55 6.72 -6.85 -8.34
N ALA A 56 5.58 -6.20 -8.57
CA ALA A 56 4.35 -6.86 -8.99
C ALA A 56 4.52 -7.46 -10.39
N CYS A 57 5.05 -6.68 -11.33
CA CYS A 57 5.36 -7.14 -12.67
C CYS A 57 6.36 -8.31 -12.67
N ALA A 58 7.43 -8.21 -11.90
CA ALA A 58 8.43 -9.29 -11.79
C ALA A 58 7.86 -10.59 -11.20
N LYS A 59 6.74 -10.51 -10.47
CA LYS A 59 5.99 -11.66 -9.95
C LYS A 59 4.88 -12.15 -10.89
N GLY A 60 4.75 -11.57 -12.08
CA GLY A 60 3.72 -11.94 -13.05
C GLY A 60 2.32 -11.42 -12.71
N VAL A 61 2.22 -10.46 -11.79
CA VAL A 61 0.95 -9.78 -11.51
C VAL A 61 0.65 -8.80 -12.64
N ASN A 62 -0.58 -8.80 -13.12
CA ASN A 62 -1.08 -7.83 -14.10
C ASN A 62 -1.27 -6.46 -13.42
N ALA A 63 -0.15 -5.78 -13.11
CA ALA A 63 -0.15 -4.62 -12.24
C ALA A 63 -0.52 -3.32 -12.97
N ARG A 64 -1.31 -2.47 -12.31
CA ARG A 64 -1.50 -1.06 -12.64
C ARG A 64 -1.11 -0.20 -11.45
N SER A 65 -0.62 1.01 -11.71
CA SER A 65 -0.19 1.95 -10.68
C SER A 65 -0.71 3.35 -10.96
N GLU A 66 -1.25 3.99 -9.92
CA GLU A 66 -1.70 5.38 -9.97
C GLU A 66 -1.04 6.18 -8.85
N GLU A 67 -0.89 7.48 -9.07
CA GLU A 67 -0.22 8.39 -8.13
C GLU A 67 -0.93 9.73 -8.04
N VAL A 68 -0.98 10.28 -6.84
CA VAL A 68 -1.43 11.66 -6.58
C VAL A 68 -0.34 12.42 -5.82
N PRO A 69 0.08 13.62 -6.30
CA PRO A 69 1.02 14.45 -5.56
C PRO A 69 0.34 15.11 -4.35
N LEU A 70 1.09 15.32 -3.26
CA LEU A 70 0.56 16.00 -2.07
C LEU A 70 0.16 17.45 -2.34
N SER A 71 0.72 18.10 -3.33
CA SER A 71 0.31 19.43 -3.77
C SER A 71 -1.15 19.49 -4.29
N ALA A 72 -1.79 18.35 -4.55
CA ALA A 72 -3.20 18.25 -4.90
C ALA A 72 -4.11 17.90 -3.70
N VAL A 73 -3.55 17.77 -2.48
CA VAL A 73 -4.28 17.37 -1.27
C VAL A 73 -4.55 18.59 -0.41
N ALA A 74 -5.83 18.91 -0.18
CA ALA A 74 -6.25 20.13 0.52
C ALA A 74 -5.55 20.29 1.88
N ARG A 75 -5.52 19.25 2.71
CA ARG A 75 -4.88 19.29 4.03
C ARG A 75 -3.37 19.53 3.95
N ALA A 76 -2.70 19.01 2.92
CA ALA A 76 -1.27 19.24 2.73
C ALA A 76 -0.98 20.71 2.39
N ILE A 77 -1.83 21.34 1.58
CA ILE A 77 -1.76 22.77 1.22
C ILE A 77 -1.99 23.63 2.46
N GLU A 78 -3.05 23.35 3.24
CA GLU A 78 -3.38 24.09 4.46
C GLU A 78 -2.25 24.10 5.48
N TRP A 79 -1.48 23.02 5.56
CA TRP A 79 -0.39 22.87 6.52
C TRP A 79 0.99 23.16 5.95
N GLY A 80 1.10 23.52 4.65
CA GLY A 80 2.37 23.75 3.98
C GLY A 80 3.25 22.50 3.89
N GLN A 81 2.63 21.30 3.87
CA GLN A 81 3.29 19.99 3.84
C GLN A 81 3.02 19.27 2.51
N GLU A 82 3.29 19.95 1.41
CA GLU A 82 2.96 19.52 0.04
C GLU A 82 4.03 18.61 -0.59
N ARG A 83 5.14 18.36 0.11
CA ARG A 83 6.24 17.53 -0.41
C ARG A 83 5.89 16.06 -0.34
N GLY A 84 5.82 15.41 -1.52
CA GLY A 84 5.62 13.97 -1.60
C GLY A 84 4.46 13.56 -2.52
N PHE A 85 4.09 12.30 -2.39
CA PHE A 85 3.05 11.69 -3.22
C PHE A 85 2.44 10.46 -2.52
N TYR A 86 1.27 10.06 -2.97
CA TYR A 86 0.67 8.76 -2.65
C TYR A 86 0.54 7.94 -3.91
N ARG A 87 1.09 6.73 -3.89
CA ARG A 87 1.02 5.77 -4.99
C ARG A 87 0.36 4.49 -4.53
N MET A 88 -0.56 3.97 -5.35
CA MET A 88 -1.22 2.69 -5.15
C MET A 88 -0.95 1.77 -6.34
N VAL A 89 -0.79 0.48 -6.06
CA VAL A 89 -0.63 -0.58 -7.07
C VAL A 89 -1.74 -1.57 -6.88
N ILE A 90 -2.40 -1.93 -7.97
CA ILE A 90 -3.45 -2.96 -7.99
C ILE A 90 -3.04 -4.11 -8.93
N ASP A 91 -3.64 -5.25 -8.72
CA ASP A 91 -3.73 -6.33 -9.71
C ASP A 91 -4.98 -6.08 -10.57
N ALA A 92 -4.79 -5.85 -11.86
CA ALA A 92 -5.88 -5.52 -12.77
C ALA A 92 -6.84 -6.69 -13.02
N ASP A 93 -6.41 -7.94 -12.81
CA ASP A 93 -7.25 -9.13 -13.01
C ASP A 93 -8.20 -9.36 -11.82
N THR A 94 -7.72 -9.08 -10.61
CA THR A 94 -8.50 -9.28 -9.37
C THR A 94 -9.02 -7.98 -8.78
N GLU A 95 -8.57 -6.82 -9.30
CA GLU A 95 -8.87 -5.47 -8.81
C GLU A 95 -8.41 -5.21 -7.37
N LYS A 96 -7.67 -6.15 -6.77
CA LYS A 96 -7.17 -6.04 -5.40
C LYS A 96 -6.00 -5.08 -5.31
N ILE A 97 -5.94 -4.36 -4.19
CA ILE A 97 -4.78 -3.55 -3.83
C ILE A 97 -3.64 -4.51 -3.45
N VAL A 98 -2.52 -4.43 -4.17
CA VAL A 98 -1.34 -5.27 -3.94
C VAL A 98 -0.15 -4.51 -3.38
N GLY A 99 -0.21 -3.18 -3.34
CA GLY A 99 0.80 -2.36 -2.71
C GLY A 99 0.46 -0.89 -2.65
N ALA A 100 1.12 -0.19 -1.72
CA ALA A 100 1.07 1.26 -1.62
C ALA A 100 2.42 1.84 -1.16
N THR A 101 2.73 3.03 -1.65
CA THR A 101 3.89 3.83 -1.23
C THR A 101 3.42 5.25 -0.97
N LEU A 102 3.57 5.70 0.26
CA LEU A 102 3.25 7.04 0.70
C LEU A 102 4.54 7.76 1.05
N VAL A 103 4.75 8.93 0.47
CA VAL A 103 5.85 9.82 0.83
C VAL A 103 5.22 11.14 1.24
N GLY A 104 5.39 11.56 2.48
CA GLY A 104 4.77 12.80 2.95
C GLY A 104 4.64 12.86 4.46
N TYR A 105 3.96 13.93 4.91
CA TYR A 105 3.64 14.13 6.31
C TYR A 105 2.77 12.97 6.84
N GLU A 106 3.13 12.42 8.01
CA GLU A 106 2.44 11.29 8.67
C GLU A 106 2.28 10.03 7.80
N ALA A 107 3.13 9.84 6.78
CA ALA A 107 3.04 8.66 5.90
C ALA A 107 3.15 7.33 6.66
N ALA A 108 3.87 7.31 7.79
CA ALA A 108 3.99 6.15 8.67
C ALA A 108 2.66 5.73 9.31
N GLU A 109 1.79 6.70 9.62
CA GLU A 109 0.46 6.44 10.17
C GLU A 109 -0.56 6.16 9.05
N LEU A 110 -0.50 6.95 7.98
CA LEU A 110 -1.46 6.88 6.88
C LEU A 110 -1.41 5.55 6.11
N VAL A 111 -0.24 4.91 6.02
CA VAL A 111 -0.08 3.62 5.33
C VAL A 111 -0.92 2.50 5.95
N HIS A 112 -1.33 2.64 7.21
CA HIS A 112 -2.18 1.66 7.90
C HIS A 112 -3.57 1.51 7.26
N VAL A 113 -4.09 2.53 6.56
CA VAL A 113 -5.32 2.42 5.77
C VAL A 113 -5.15 1.35 4.68
N PHE A 114 -4.04 1.38 3.95
CA PHE A 114 -3.75 0.38 2.92
C PHE A 114 -3.46 -1.00 3.51
N ILE A 115 -2.77 -1.08 4.66
CA ILE A 115 -2.57 -2.35 5.37
C ILE A 115 -3.92 -2.99 5.71
N ALA A 116 -4.88 -2.23 6.22
CA ALA A 116 -6.21 -2.73 6.57
C ALA A 116 -6.97 -3.22 5.33
N HIS A 117 -6.97 -2.45 4.23
CA HIS A 117 -7.60 -2.84 2.97
C HIS A 117 -6.97 -4.11 2.38
N MET A 118 -5.66 -4.20 2.34
CA MET A 118 -4.95 -5.38 1.84
C MET A 118 -5.19 -6.61 2.72
N GLN A 119 -5.21 -6.44 4.05
CA GLN A 119 -5.46 -7.54 4.99
C GLN A 119 -6.89 -8.08 4.86
N SER A 120 -7.87 -7.23 4.54
CA SER A 120 -9.26 -7.64 4.27
C SER A 120 -9.46 -8.21 2.86
N GLY A 121 -8.47 -8.12 1.98
CA GLY A 121 -8.57 -8.53 0.59
C GLY A 121 -9.46 -7.61 -0.27
N SER A 122 -9.64 -6.36 0.16
CA SER A 122 -10.46 -5.36 -0.54
C SER A 122 -9.93 -5.04 -1.93
N THR A 123 -10.86 -4.71 -2.83
CA THR A 123 -10.55 -4.10 -4.12
C THR A 123 -10.39 -2.59 -4.00
N TRP A 124 -9.85 -1.95 -5.03
CA TRP A 124 -9.76 -0.50 -5.10
C TRP A 124 -11.14 0.19 -5.07
N HIS A 125 -12.20 -0.47 -5.53
CA HIS A 125 -13.59 0.03 -5.45
C HIS A 125 -14.03 0.31 -4.02
N THR A 126 -13.67 -0.57 -3.07
CA THR A 126 -14.02 -0.37 -1.65
C THR A 126 -13.41 0.93 -1.11
N LEU A 127 -12.20 1.28 -1.56
CA LEU A 127 -11.55 2.52 -1.16
C LEU A 127 -12.15 3.74 -1.89
N ASP A 128 -12.47 3.63 -3.17
CA ASP A 128 -13.15 4.69 -3.95
C ASP A 128 -14.51 5.06 -3.36
N GLU A 129 -15.29 4.06 -2.95
CA GLU A 129 -16.64 4.24 -2.40
C GLU A 129 -16.64 4.69 -0.92
N SER A 130 -15.47 4.66 -0.25
CA SER A 130 -15.39 5.04 1.16
C SER A 130 -15.49 6.55 1.35
N VAL A 131 -16.13 6.96 2.46
CA VAL A 131 -16.26 8.38 2.82
C VAL A 131 -15.17 8.72 3.84
N HIS A 132 -14.28 9.64 3.47
CA HIS A 132 -13.22 10.14 4.34
C HIS A 132 -13.57 11.53 4.89
N ILE A 133 -13.04 11.83 6.08
CA ILE A 133 -13.27 13.10 6.75
C ILE A 133 -12.51 14.22 6.03
N HIS A 134 -13.17 15.34 5.78
CA HIS A 134 -12.56 16.57 5.27
C HIS A 134 -12.36 17.60 6.41
N PRO A 135 -11.22 18.34 6.47
CA PRO A 135 -10.01 18.16 5.67
C PRO A 135 -9.03 17.18 6.35
N THR A 136 -8.61 16.16 5.63
CA THR A 136 -7.59 15.20 6.10
C THR A 136 -6.64 14.79 4.98
N TYR A 137 -5.51 14.18 5.34
CA TYR A 137 -4.61 13.57 4.33
C TYR A 137 -5.24 12.33 3.70
N CYS A 138 -6.03 11.56 4.45
CA CYS A 138 -6.69 10.33 3.96
C CYS A 138 -7.73 10.59 2.89
N GLU A 139 -8.34 11.79 2.81
CA GLU A 139 -9.37 12.09 1.80
C GLU A 139 -8.87 12.03 0.36
N ALA A 140 -7.54 11.99 0.15
CA ALA A 140 -6.94 11.78 -1.15
C ALA A 140 -7.08 10.34 -1.65
N PHE A 141 -7.27 9.36 -0.75
CA PHE A 141 -7.23 7.94 -1.12
C PHE A 141 -8.41 7.48 -1.99
N PRO A 142 -9.67 7.89 -1.75
CA PRO A 142 -10.75 7.61 -2.68
C PRO A 142 -10.50 8.19 -4.08
N GLY A 143 -9.98 9.41 -4.17
CA GLY A 143 -9.60 10.03 -5.44
C GLY A 143 -8.51 9.27 -6.18
N LEU A 144 -7.48 8.81 -5.45
CA LEU A 144 -6.41 7.96 -6.00
C LEU A 144 -6.98 6.62 -6.51
N ALA A 145 -7.86 5.99 -5.75
CA ALA A 145 -8.51 4.74 -6.14
C ALA A 145 -9.36 4.92 -7.41
N ARG A 146 -10.13 6.00 -7.50
CA ARG A 146 -10.97 6.33 -8.66
C ARG A 146 -10.20 6.46 -9.97
N MET A 147 -8.93 6.80 -9.93
CA MET A 147 -8.09 6.91 -11.13
C MET A 147 -8.00 5.58 -11.89
N PHE A 148 -8.11 4.43 -11.21
CA PHE A 148 -8.13 3.11 -11.86
C PHE A 148 -9.40 2.84 -12.68
N GLY A 149 -10.51 3.51 -12.38
CA GLY A 149 -11.76 3.45 -13.14
C GLY A 149 -11.79 4.36 -14.37
N SER A 150 -10.80 5.22 -14.57
CA SER A 150 -10.77 6.18 -15.69
C SER A 150 -10.46 5.46 -17.00
N ALA A 151 -11.38 5.53 -17.96
CA ALA A 151 -11.28 4.87 -19.26
C ALA A 151 -10.09 5.32 -20.14
N THR A 152 -9.50 6.47 -19.85
CA THR A 152 -8.39 7.04 -20.64
C THR A 152 -7.06 6.32 -20.47
N ARG A 153 -6.95 5.39 -19.51
CA ARG A 153 -5.72 4.62 -19.24
C ARG A 153 -5.88 3.12 -19.39
N ALA A 154 -7.01 2.63 -19.90
CA ALA A 154 -7.24 1.21 -20.15
C ALA A 154 -6.25 0.59 -21.17
N ASP A 155 -5.62 1.43 -22.00
CA ASP A 155 -4.68 1.03 -23.05
C ASP A 155 -3.20 1.21 -22.67
N GLU A 156 -2.86 1.66 -21.44
CA GLU A 156 -1.46 1.69 -21.02
C GLU A 156 -0.96 0.26 -20.78
N PRO A 157 0.27 -0.05 -21.24
CA PRO A 157 0.79 -1.42 -21.13
C PRO A 157 0.88 -1.81 -19.66
N VAL A 158 0.08 -2.76 -19.31
CA VAL A 158 0.10 -3.44 -18.02
C VAL A 158 1.39 -4.26 -18.00
N CYS A 159 2.36 -3.85 -17.21
CA CYS A 159 3.71 -4.43 -17.15
C CYS A 159 4.40 -4.48 -18.53
N ALA A 160 5.15 -3.46 -18.89
CA ALA A 160 6.13 -3.59 -19.96
C ALA A 160 7.00 -4.83 -19.65
N ALA A 161 6.94 -5.84 -20.52
CA ALA A 161 7.74 -7.04 -20.36
C ALA A 161 9.18 -6.60 -20.10
N ALA A 162 9.76 -7.03 -18.97
CA ALA A 162 11.18 -6.85 -18.74
C ALA A 162 11.89 -7.50 -19.94
N ALA A 163 12.51 -6.68 -20.78
CA ALA A 163 13.32 -7.18 -21.87
C ALA A 163 14.41 -8.08 -21.28
N PRO A 164 14.69 -9.22 -21.90
CA PRO A 164 15.66 -10.19 -21.41
C PRO A 164 17.07 -9.62 -21.31
#